data_1780265b2e956e48a4342745893645ff
#
_entry.id   1780265b2e956e48a4342745893645ff
#
_cell.length_a   1.000
_cell.length_b   1.000
_cell.length_c   1.000
_cell.angle_alpha   90.00
_cell.angle_beta   90.00
_cell.angle_gamma   90.00
#
_symmetry.space_group_name_H-M   'P 1'
#
loop_
_entity.id
_entity.type
_entity.pdbx_description
1 polymer ?
#
loop_
_entity_poly.entity_id
_entity_poly.type
_entity_poly.pdbx_seq_one_letter_code
_entity_poly.pdbx_strand_id
1 'polypeptide(L)'
;MTSARGLVPSGPEIITSRFGVADGYTYEGYVRTGGYRALRSALTEMTPQQVHAQVRTSEMQGRGGAGFPTGTKWGFLPPEVFPRYVVVNGDESEPGTFKDRLLMELDPHQLIEGTILACYAVGAAQAFLYVRGEMALAQERIATALNDAYAHDLVGRNILGTDFSVDVTLTWGAGAYIVGEETALIESLEGERGMPRLKPPYFPAAKGLYLQPTIVNNVETLSNVPWILLEGGQAFHDLGVPTSTGMRMFAVSGHVKTPGVFEVPQGVTTFRMLFEAPEYGGGISDGRQLKAFIPGGASAPWFFAEHVDLPLDKPTVDKAGSMLGSGAIVVMDDRTDMVAACWRIVRFFAHESCGKCTPCREGTTWLERILKRMLDGDGRPDDVATLMDVSDSISPGIAWPPRQTTICPLGPSAVSPIASAVRRFPEEFEHYVRHGRPMDGLRRHPIHGTTADVV
;
A
#
# COMPACT_ATOMS: atom_id res chain seq x y z
N MET A 1 -10.62 -17.24 15.79
CA MET A 1 -11.64 -16.24 15.37
C MET A 1 -11.22 -14.90 15.94
N THR A 2 -10.35 -14.17 15.27
CA THR A 2 -10.08 -12.76 15.58
C THR A 2 -11.33 -11.98 15.17
N SER A 3 -12.04 -11.45 16.16
CA SER A 3 -13.21 -10.62 15.92
C SER A 3 -12.82 -9.45 15.03
N ALA A 4 -13.65 -9.12 14.06
CA ALA A 4 -13.59 -7.92 13.21
C ALA A 4 -13.73 -6.60 14.02
N ARG A 5 -13.21 -6.55 15.26
CA ARG A 5 -13.21 -5.37 16.10
C ARG A 5 -12.19 -4.39 15.57
N GLY A 6 -12.69 -3.31 15.01
CA GLY A 6 -11.89 -2.19 14.50
C GLY A 6 -12.20 -1.79 13.06
N LEU A 7 -13.22 -2.39 12.44
CA LEU A 7 -13.76 -1.94 11.17
C LEU A 7 -15.04 -1.17 11.46
N VAL A 8 -14.98 0.14 11.46
CA VAL A 8 -16.16 0.99 11.56
C VAL A 8 -16.29 1.73 10.23
N PRO A 9 -17.19 1.31 9.34
CA PRO A 9 -17.44 2.01 8.10
C PRO A 9 -18.28 3.27 8.37
N SER A 10 -17.87 4.39 7.81
CA SER A 10 -18.72 5.57 7.76
C SER A 10 -18.75 6.12 6.33
N GLY A 11 -19.93 6.23 5.78
CA GLY A 11 -20.14 6.54 4.37
C GLY A 11 -20.64 5.32 3.59
N PRO A 12 -20.78 5.39 2.25
CA PRO A 12 -21.13 4.23 1.45
C PRO A 12 -19.99 3.21 1.53
N GLU A 13 -20.28 2.03 2.07
CA GLU A 13 -19.37 0.89 2.03
C GLU A 13 -19.34 0.34 0.61
N ILE A 14 -18.25 0.52 -0.11
CA ILE A 14 -18.07 0.04 -1.47
C ILE A 14 -17.37 -1.32 -1.48
N ILE A 15 -16.15 -1.32 -0.98
CA ILE A 15 -15.30 -2.52 -0.98
C ILE A 15 -15.30 -3.24 0.36
N THR A 16 -15.80 -2.60 1.42
CA THR A 16 -15.90 -3.19 2.76
C THR A 16 -17.30 -3.68 3.11
N SER A 17 -18.28 -3.53 2.21
CA SER A 17 -19.70 -3.86 2.42
C SER A 17 -19.97 -5.30 2.89
N ARG A 18 -19.05 -6.23 2.62
CA ARG A 18 -19.17 -7.64 3.03
C ARG A 18 -18.33 -8.01 4.24
N PHE A 19 -17.52 -7.10 4.79
CA PHE A 19 -16.64 -7.41 5.92
C PHE A 19 -17.40 -7.85 7.19
N GLY A 20 -18.65 -7.39 7.36
CA GLY A 20 -19.53 -7.81 8.43
C GLY A 20 -20.38 -9.06 8.13
N VAL A 21 -20.32 -9.61 6.91
CA VAL A 21 -21.09 -10.79 6.50
C VAL A 21 -20.33 -12.05 6.89
N ALA A 22 -20.90 -12.89 7.75
CA ALA A 22 -20.20 -14.03 8.35
C ALA A 22 -19.62 -15.03 7.33
N ASP A 23 -20.26 -15.20 6.18
CA ASP A 23 -19.84 -16.06 5.07
C ASP A 23 -19.51 -15.28 3.78
N GLY A 24 -19.23 -13.97 3.90
CA GLY A 24 -18.94 -13.08 2.78
C GLY A 24 -17.77 -13.53 1.90
N TYR A 25 -16.83 -14.29 2.48
CA TYR A 25 -15.67 -14.85 1.80
C TYR A 25 -15.95 -16.11 0.98
N THR A 26 -17.15 -16.70 1.07
CA THR A 26 -17.57 -17.85 0.29
C THR A 26 -18.26 -17.47 -1.01
N TYR A 27 -18.26 -18.36 -1.99
CA TYR A 27 -18.98 -18.17 -3.25
C TYR A 27 -20.48 -17.85 -3.03
N GLU A 28 -21.15 -18.65 -2.20
CA GLU A 28 -22.57 -18.48 -1.91
C GLU A 28 -22.85 -17.13 -1.22
N GLY A 29 -22.03 -16.74 -0.26
CA GLY A 29 -22.12 -15.45 0.44
C GLY A 29 -21.92 -14.29 -0.50
N TYR A 30 -20.90 -14.38 -1.37
CA TYR A 30 -20.62 -13.36 -2.37
C TYR A 30 -21.76 -13.20 -3.40
N VAL A 31 -22.25 -14.30 -3.97
CA VAL A 31 -23.37 -14.28 -4.94
C VAL A 31 -24.65 -13.77 -4.30
N ARG A 32 -24.97 -14.24 -3.09
CA ARG A 32 -26.18 -13.79 -2.35
C ARG A 32 -26.17 -12.28 -2.11
N THR A 33 -25.02 -11.67 -1.93
CA THR A 33 -24.85 -10.23 -1.73
C THR A 33 -24.61 -9.44 -3.03
N GLY A 34 -24.89 -10.05 -4.19
CA GLY A 34 -24.83 -9.41 -5.49
C GLY A 34 -23.48 -9.51 -6.23
N GLY A 35 -22.59 -10.37 -5.78
CA GLY A 35 -21.32 -10.63 -6.44
C GLY A 35 -21.46 -11.27 -7.83
N TYR A 36 -20.45 -11.11 -8.65
CA TYR A 36 -20.37 -11.55 -10.06
C TYR A 36 -21.43 -10.95 -11.00
N ARG A 37 -22.20 -9.98 -10.54
CA ARG A 37 -23.15 -9.24 -11.42
C ARG A 37 -22.41 -8.33 -12.38
N ALA A 38 -21.34 -7.67 -11.92
CA ALA A 38 -20.53 -6.82 -12.78
C ALA A 38 -19.86 -7.64 -13.89
N LEU A 39 -19.33 -8.82 -13.57
CA LEU A 39 -18.74 -9.72 -14.56
C LEU A 39 -19.78 -10.18 -15.60
N ARG A 40 -20.98 -10.59 -15.16
CA ARG A 40 -22.04 -11.00 -16.07
C ARG A 40 -22.44 -9.87 -17.02
N SER A 41 -22.75 -8.68 -16.49
CA SER A 41 -23.10 -7.52 -17.32
C SER A 41 -21.95 -7.14 -18.27
N ALA A 42 -20.72 -7.12 -17.79
CA ALA A 42 -19.57 -6.78 -18.64
C ALA A 42 -19.40 -7.75 -19.82
N LEU A 43 -19.53 -9.06 -19.61
CA LEU A 43 -19.32 -10.05 -20.66
C LEU A 43 -20.50 -10.18 -21.63
N THR A 44 -21.72 -9.80 -21.24
CA THR A 44 -22.92 -9.93 -22.09
C THR A 44 -23.37 -8.61 -22.74
N GLU A 45 -23.04 -7.46 -22.13
CA GLU A 45 -23.62 -6.16 -22.52
C GLU A 45 -22.56 -5.12 -22.91
N MET A 46 -21.28 -5.37 -22.57
CA MET A 46 -20.20 -4.39 -22.79
C MET A 46 -19.05 -4.97 -23.62
N THR A 47 -18.42 -4.11 -24.40
CA THR A 47 -17.14 -4.43 -25.05
C THR A 47 -15.98 -4.20 -24.06
N PRO A 48 -14.79 -4.82 -24.27
CA PRO A 48 -13.57 -4.53 -23.49
C PRO A 48 -13.26 -3.04 -23.39
N GLN A 49 -13.46 -2.31 -24.47
CA GLN A 49 -13.21 -0.87 -24.55
C GLN A 49 -14.19 -0.07 -23.69
N GLN A 50 -15.45 -0.51 -23.60
CA GLN A 50 -16.46 0.13 -22.72
C GLN A 50 -16.13 -0.12 -21.26
N VAL A 51 -15.69 -1.34 -20.86
CA VAL A 51 -15.20 -1.64 -19.51
C VAL A 51 -14.02 -0.75 -19.15
N HIS A 52 -13.03 -0.66 -20.05
CA HIS A 52 -11.88 0.23 -19.86
C HIS A 52 -12.31 1.70 -19.74
N ALA A 53 -13.27 2.15 -20.55
CA ALA A 53 -13.77 3.52 -20.51
C ALA A 53 -14.44 3.86 -19.17
N GLN A 54 -15.19 2.95 -18.55
CA GLN A 54 -15.77 3.15 -17.21
C GLN A 54 -14.68 3.35 -16.14
N VAL A 55 -13.65 2.49 -16.15
CA VAL A 55 -12.53 2.63 -15.23
C VAL A 55 -11.74 3.93 -15.49
N ARG A 56 -11.64 4.36 -16.73
CA ARG A 56 -11.00 5.64 -17.08
C ARG A 56 -11.82 6.84 -16.61
N THR A 57 -13.14 6.81 -16.78
CA THR A 57 -14.07 7.87 -16.35
C THR A 57 -14.07 8.00 -14.82
N SER A 58 -13.88 6.91 -14.07
CA SER A 58 -13.81 6.95 -12.62
C SER A 58 -12.59 7.75 -12.10
N GLU A 59 -11.58 7.98 -12.93
CA GLU A 59 -10.29 8.58 -12.56
C GLU A 59 -9.66 7.95 -11.32
N MET A 60 -10.05 6.72 -11.00
CA MET A 60 -9.55 5.99 -9.83
C MET A 60 -8.03 5.90 -9.85
N GLN A 61 -7.42 6.50 -8.83
CA GLN A 61 -6.00 6.38 -8.58
C GLN A 61 -5.66 5.01 -8.04
N GLY A 62 -4.50 4.45 -8.41
CA GLY A 62 -3.99 3.20 -7.85
C GLY A 62 -3.79 3.30 -6.33
N ARG A 63 -4.20 2.26 -5.59
CA ARG A 63 -4.21 2.21 -4.11
C ARG A 63 -2.94 1.58 -3.51
N GLY A 64 -1.99 1.17 -4.34
CA GLY A 64 -0.74 0.54 -3.90
C GLY A 64 0.38 1.49 -3.45
N GLY A 65 0.18 2.82 -3.50
CA GLY A 65 1.16 3.80 -3.04
C GLY A 65 1.41 4.96 -4.01
N ALA A 66 1.74 4.69 -5.26
CA ALA A 66 2.10 5.73 -6.25
C ALA A 66 0.92 6.62 -6.70
N GLY A 67 -0.32 6.15 -6.59
CA GLY A 67 -1.52 6.92 -6.93
C GLY A 67 -1.65 7.27 -8.41
N PHE A 68 -1.08 6.46 -9.32
CA PHE A 68 -1.23 6.68 -10.76
C PHE A 68 -2.64 6.28 -11.23
N PRO A 69 -3.31 7.06 -12.12
CA PRO A 69 -4.68 6.75 -12.57
C PRO A 69 -4.76 5.39 -13.27
N THR A 70 -5.63 4.52 -12.77
CA THR A 70 -5.74 3.10 -13.18
C THR A 70 -6.14 2.95 -14.65
N GLY A 71 -7.19 3.65 -15.08
CA GLY A 71 -7.63 3.58 -16.48
C GLY A 71 -6.59 4.13 -17.46
N THR A 72 -5.83 5.15 -17.07
CA THR A 72 -4.72 5.65 -17.88
C THR A 72 -3.60 4.62 -18.01
N LYS A 73 -3.25 3.95 -16.88
CA LYS A 73 -2.25 2.88 -16.86
C LYS A 73 -2.63 1.73 -17.80
N TRP A 74 -3.89 1.31 -17.82
CA TRP A 74 -4.37 0.27 -18.71
C TRP A 74 -4.24 0.65 -20.19
N GLY A 75 -4.39 1.94 -20.51
CA GLY A 75 -4.22 2.47 -21.86
C GLY A 75 -2.79 2.50 -22.38
N PHE A 76 -1.78 2.22 -21.57
CA PHE A 76 -0.37 2.17 -22.02
C PHE A 76 0.02 0.86 -22.70
N LEU A 77 -0.83 -0.16 -22.66
CA LEU A 77 -0.56 -1.41 -23.35
C LEU A 77 -0.54 -1.18 -24.88
N PRO A 78 0.49 -1.66 -25.59
CA PRO A 78 0.53 -1.59 -27.06
C PRO A 78 -0.67 -2.32 -27.65
N PRO A 79 -1.42 -1.73 -28.60
CA PRO A 79 -2.72 -2.25 -29.00
C PRO A 79 -2.69 -3.64 -29.64
N GLU A 80 -1.61 -4.02 -30.35
CA GLU A 80 -1.53 -5.27 -31.11
C GLU A 80 -0.44 -6.22 -30.63
N VAL A 81 0.06 -6.04 -29.39
CA VAL A 81 1.08 -6.90 -28.81
C VAL A 81 0.46 -7.88 -27.82
N PHE A 82 0.68 -9.16 -28.03
CA PHE A 82 0.19 -10.28 -27.22
C PHE A 82 1.29 -11.34 -27.05
N PRO A 83 1.24 -12.20 -26.02
CA PRO A 83 0.22 -12.21 -24.95
C PRO A 83 0.35 -10.98 -24.04
N ARG A 84 -0.72 -10.68 -23.30
CA ARG A 84 -0.77 -9.68 -22.23
C ARG A 84 -1.06 -10.35 -20.90
N TYR A 85 -0.49 -9.77 -19.84
CA TYR A 85 -0.67 -10.28 -18.47
C TYR A 85 -1.27 -9.23 -17.55
N VAL A 86 -2.06 -9.70 -16.61
CA VAL A 86 -2.48 -8.91 -15.42
C VAL A 86 -1.81 -9.52 -14.19
N VAL A 87 -1.17 -8.70 -13.39
CA VAL A 87 -0.56 -9.11 -12.13
C VAL A 87 -1.21 -8.33 -11.00
N VAL A 88 -1.78 -9.05 -10.06
CA VAL A 88 -2.31 -8.49 -8.83
C VAL A 88 -1.20 -8.45 -7.80
N ASN A 89 -0.86 -7.25 -7.35
CA ASN A 89 0.13 -7.04 -6.30
C ASN A 89 -0.56 -7.12 -4.93
N GLY A 90 -0.48 -8.28 -4.30
CA GLY A 90 -0.89 -8.58 -2.93
C GLY A 90 0.30 -8.69 -1.97
N ASP A 91 1.47 -8.12 -2.34
CA ASP A 91 2.61 -7.98 -1.43
C ASP A 91 2.44 -6.73 -0.56
N GLU A 92 1.52 -6.79 0.38
CA GLU A 92 1.30 -5.73 1.35
C GLU A 92 2.31 -5.85 2.48
N SER A 93 3.44 -5.18 2.34
CA SER A 93 4.57 -5.23 3.28
C SER A 93 5.05 -3.87 3.76
N GLU A 94 4.41 -2.76 3.33
CA GLU A 94 4.69 -1.42 3.83
C GLU A 94 4.32 -1.32 5.32
N PRO A 95 5.28 -0.98 6.22
CA PRO A 95 4.99 -0.91 7.65
C PRO A 95 3.86 0.07 7.97
N GLY A 96 2.89 -0.41 8.73
CA GLY A 96 1.65 0.29 9.06
C GLY A 96 0.46 -0.04 8.15
N THR A 97 0.67 -0.72 7.02
CA THR A 97 -0.39 -1.08 6.07
C THR A 97 -0.94 -2.47 6.37
N PHE A 98 -2.28 -2.62 6.47
CA PHE A 98 -2.97 -3.89 6.73
C PHE A 98 -4.40 -3.94 6.17
N LYS A 99 -4.65 -3.26 5.04
CA LYS A 99 -5.96 -3.13 4.39
C LYS A 99 -6.19 -4.19 3.30
N ASP A 100 -5.18 -4.49 2.48
CA ASP A 100 -5.28 -5.46 1.38
C ASP A 100 -5.43 -6.88 1.91
N ARG A 101 -4.78 -7.19 3.02
CA ARG A 101 -4.95 -8.45 3.73
C ARG A 101 -6.42 -8.70 4.09
N LEU A 102 -7.12 -7.69 4.59
CA LEU A 102 -8.54 -7.82 4.96
C LEU A 102 -9.42 -8.11 3.74
N LEU A 103 -9.17 -7.46 2.60
CA LEU A 103 -9.88 -7.75 1.35
C LEU A 103 -9.66 -9.20 0.92
N MET A 104 -8.43 -9.68 0.95
CA MET A 104 -8.09 -11.05 0.58
C MET A 104 -8.66 -12.10 1.54
N GLU A 105 -8.79 -11.77 2.83
CA GLU A 105 -9.32 -12.68 3.85
C GLU A 105 -10.85 -12.68 3.94
N LEU A 106 -11.49 -11.51 3.77
CA LEU A 106 -12.92 -11.32 4.03
C LEU A 106 -13.79 -11.28 2.78
N ASP A 107 -13.22 -10.85 1.63
CA ASP A 107 -13.94 -10.76 0.35
C ASP A 107 -13.04 -11.12 -0.86
N PRO A 108 -12.46 -12.35 -0.89
CA PRO A 108 -11.55 -12.76 -1.97
C PRO A 108 -12.23 -12.81 -3.34
N HIS A 109 -13.53 -13.08 -3.40
CA HIS A 109 -14.29 -13.13 -4.65
C HIS A 109 -14.40 -11.77 -5.33
N GLN A 110 -14.50 -10.66 -4.56
CA GLN A 110 -14.51 -9.31 -5.11
C GLN A 110 -13.19 -8.98 -5.83
N LEU A 111 -12.06 -9.41 -5.25
CA LEU A 111 -10.76 -9.28 -5.88
C LEU A 111 -10.67 -10.12 -7.17
N ILE A 112 -11.16 -11.36 -7.14
CA ILE A 112 -11.16 -12.26 -8.31
C ILE A 112 -12.04 -11.67 -9.42
N GLU A 113 -13.26 -11.21 -9.11
CA GLU A 113 -14.14 -10.56 -10.08
C GLU A 113 -13.47 -9.34 -10.72
N GLY A 114 -12.88 -8.46 -9.90
CA GLY A 114 -12.14 -7.29 -10.39
C GLY A 114 -10.92 -7.64 -11.25
N THR A 115 -10.25 -8.74 -10.94
CA THR A 115 -9.12 -9.25 -11.74
C THR A 115 -9.57 -9.74 -13.11
N ILE A 116 -10.67 -10.51 -13.18
CA ILE A 116 -11.23 -11.01 -14.44
C ILE A 116 -11.70 -9.84 -15.32
N LEU A 117 -12.38 -8.86 -14.72
CA LEU A 117 -12.82 -7.64 -15.41
C LEU A 117 -11.65 -6.82 -15.98
N ALA A 118 -10.55 -6.73 -15.23
CA ALA A 118 -9.33 -6.10 -15.73
C ALA A 118 -8.74 -6.88 -16.91
N CYS A 119 -8.68 -8.22 -16.83
CA CYS A 119 -8.24 -9.06 -17.93
C CYS A 119 -9.09 -8.88 -19.17
N TYR A 120 -10.42 -8.85 -19.02
CA TYR A 120 -11.35 -8.59 -20.13
C TYR A 120 -11.07 -7.22 -20.78
N ALA A 121 -10.98 -6.16 -19.97
CA ALA A 121 -10.75 -4.80 -20.44
C ALA A 121 -9.46 -4.63 -21.24
N VAL A 122 -8.39 -5.34 -20.85
CA VAL A 122 -7.06 -5.19 -21.48
C VAL A 122 -6.72 -6.31 -22.45
N GLY A 123 -7.60 -7.32 -22.62
CA GLY A 123 -7.36 -8.46 -23.51
C GLY A 123 -6.26 -9.40 -23.01
N ALA A 124 -6.16 -9.60 -21.69
CA ALA A 124 -5.23 -10.55 -21.11
C ALA A 124 -5.90 -11.93 -20.95
N ALA A 125 -5.18 -12.99 -21.34
CA ALA A 125 -5.64 -14.38 -21.20
C ALA A 125 -5.08 -15.06 -19.93
N GLN A 126 -4.21 -14.38 -19.18
CA GLN A 126 -3.60 -14.91 -17.98
C GLN A 126 -3.46 -13.80 -16.93
N ALA A 127 -3.85 -14.09 -15.68
CA ALA A 127 -3.56 -13.27 -14.53
C ALA A 127 -2.78 -14.04 -13.46
N PHE A 128 -2.00 -13.31 -12.66
CA PHE A 128 -1.28 -13.81 -11.51
C PHE A 128 -1.69 -13.02 -10.26
N LEU A 129 -2.16 -13.71 -9.24
CA LEU A 129 -2.39 -13.16 -7.91
C LEU A 129 -1.13 -13.42 -7.07
N TYR A 130 -0.29 -12.40 -6.90
CA TYR A 130 0.92 -12.51 -6.09
C TYR A 130 0.60 -12.07 -4.66
N VAL A 131 0.61 -13.01 -3.73
CA VAL A 131 0.27 -12.78 -2.32
C VAL A 131 1.50 -12.99 -1.45
N ARG A 132 1.73 -12.07 -0.52
CA ARG A 132 2.83 -12.12 0.43
C ARG A 132 2.85 -13.45 1.19
N GLY A 133 4.07 -14.03 1.39
CA GLY A 133 4.26 -15.36 1.98
C GLY A 133 3.71 -15.52 3.40
N GLU A 134 3.74 -14.43 4.20
CA GLU A 134 3.29 -14.44 5.60
C GLU A 134 1.76 -14.39 5.76
N MET A 135 1.00 -14.19 4.68
CA MET A 135 -0.46 -14.06 4.72
C MET A 135 -1.15 -15.41 4.46
N ALA A 136 -0.89 -16.41 5.32
CA ALA A 136 -1.38 -17.76 5.13
C ALA A 136 -2.92 -17.86 4.97
N LEU A 137 -3.69 -17.12 5.79
CA LEU A 137 -5.15 -17.11 5.70
C LEU A 137 -5.65 -16.48 4.39
N ALA A 138 -5.03 -15.40 3.94
CA ALA A 138 -5.37 -14.77 2.66
C ALA A 138 -5.10 -15.73 1.49
N GLN A 139 -3.98 -16.44 1.51
CA GLN A 139 -3.64 -17.46 0.51
C GLN A 139 -4.66 -18.59 0.48
N GLU A 140 -5.06 -19.13 1.64
CA GLU A 140 -6.08 -20.16 1.77
C GLU A 140 -7.43 -19.69 1.21
N ARG A 141 -7.86 -18.47 1.59
CA ARG A 141 -9.13 -17.88 1.14
C ARG A 141 -9.17 -17.65 -0.36
N ILE A 142 -8.09 -17.11 -0.94
CA ILE A 142 -7.99 -16.89 -2.39
C ILE A 142 -7.93 -18.23 -3.13
N ALA A 143 -7.18 -19.22 -2.63
CA ALA A 143 -7.12 -20.54 -3.27
C ALA A 143 -8.50 -21.20 -3.31
N THR A 144 -9.25 -21.15 -2.20
CA THR A 144 -10.61 -21.67 -2.14
C THR A 144 -11.52 -20.92 -3.11
N ALA A 145 -11.51 -19.58 -3.08
CA ALA A 145 -12.34 -18.76 -3.94
C ALA A 145 -12.01 -18.93 -5.44
N LEU A 146 -10.75 -19.17 -5.80
CA LEU A 146 -10.36 -19.53 -7.18
C LEU A 146 -10.91 -20.88 -7.60
N ASN A 147 -10.85 -21.89 -6.72
CA ASN A 147 -11.42 -23.21 -7.01
C ASN A 147 -12.94 -23.09 -7.25
N ASP A 148 -13.63 -22.33 -6.42
CA ASP A 148 -15.06 -22.05 -6.60
C ASP A 148 -15.33 -21.29 -7.92
N ALA A 149 -14.50 -20.30 -8.27
CA ALA A 149 -14.64 -19.56 -9.51
C ALA A 149 -14.45 -20.46 -10.75
N TYR A 150 -13.49 -21.40 -10.72
CA TYR A 150 -13.33 -22.39 -11.78
C TYR A 150 -14.53 -23.37 -11.84
N ALA A 151 -15.03 -23.83 -10.70
CA ALA A 151 -16.16 -24.76 -10.63
C ALA A 151 -17.48 -24.17 -11.14
N HIS A 152 -17.59 -22.85 -11.18
CA HIS A 152 -18.79 -22.12 -11.61
C HIS A 152 -18.59 -21.39 -12.96
N ASP A 153 -17.62 -21.78 -13.79
CA ASP A 153 -17.34 -21.21 -15.11
C ASP A 153 -17.12 -19.67 -15.09
N LEU A 154 -16.56 -19.14 -14.00
CA LEU A 154 -16.22 -17.73 -13.85
C LEU A 154 -14.77 -17.42 -14.20
N VAL A 155 -13.92 -18.47 -14.26
CA VAL A 155 -12.52 -18.45 -14.68
C VAL A 155 -12.28 -19.68 -15.55
N GLY A 156 -11.32 -19.61 -16.46
CA GLY A 156 -10.99 -20.66 -17.39
C GLY A 156 -11.49 -20.39 -18.80
N ARG A 157 -12.03 -21.39 -19.48
CA ARG A 157 -12.45 -21.29 -20.86
C ARG A 157 -13.92 -20.91 -20.99
N ASN A 158 -14.22 -20.09 -22.01
CA ASN A 158 -15.58 -19.71 -22.38
C ASN A 158 -16.44 -19.25 -21.19
N ILE A 159 -15.90 -18.32 -20.42
CA ILE A 159 -16.49 -17.82 -19.17
C ILE A 159 -17.95 -17.41 -19.38
N LEU A 160 -18.86 -17.95 -18.58
CA LEU A 160 -20.32 -17.71 -18.66
C LEU A 160 -20.90 -17.99 -20.07
N GLY A 161 -20.28 -18.89 -20.85
CA GLY A 161 -20.69 -19.23 -22.21
C GLY A 161 -20.33 -18.21 -23.28
N THR A 162 -19.44 -17.27 -22.99
CA THR A 162 -18.92 -16.28 -23.96
C THR A 162 -17.62 -16.76 -24.62
N ASP A 163 -17.11 -16.04 -25.61
CA ASP A 163 -15.81 -16.33 -26.23
C ASP A 163 -14.61 -15.90 -25.37
N PHE A 164 -14.83 -15.24 -24.23
CA PHE A 164 -13.77 -14.80 -23.34
C PHE A 164 -13.26 -15.94 -22.47
N SER A 165 -11.94 -16.04 -22.40
CA SER A 165 -11.24 -17.05 -21.57
C SER A 165 -10.07 -16.38 -20.84
N VAL A 166 -9.90 -16.68 -19.58
CA VAL A 166 -8.75 -16.23 -18.77
C VAL A 166 -8.43 -17.27 -17.69
N ASP A 167 -7.16 -17.58 -17.53
CA ASP A 167 -6.66 -18.34 -16.41
C ASP A 167 -6.11 -17.43 -15.32
N VAL A 168 -6.32 -17.80 -14.06
CA VAL A 168 -5.85 -17.06 -12.90
C VAL A 168 -5.01 -17.97 -12.02
N THR A 169 -3.75 -17.61 -11.80
CA THR A 169 -2.80 -18.38 -10.99
C THR A 169 -2.50 -17.64 -9.70
N LEU A 170 -2.68 -18.33 -8.55
CA LEU A 170 -2.20 -17.85 -7.26
C LEU A 170 -0.70 -18.16 -7.13
N THR A 171 0.08 -17.14 -6.80
CA THR A 171 1.53 -17.25 -6.53
C THR A 171 1.84 -16.73 -5.15
N TRP A 172 2.68 -17.46 -4.41
CA TRP A 172 3.08 -17.09 -3.05
C TRP A 172 4.44 -16.43 -3.06
N GLY A 173 4.50 -15.26 -2.43
CA GLY A 173 5.76 -14.57 -2.19
C GLY A 173 6.58 -15.26 -1.10
N ALA A 174 7.84 -14.87 -0.99
CA ALA A 174 8.79 -15.40 0.00
C ALA A 174 9.15 -14.39 1.11
N GLY A 175 8.30 -13.37 1.33
CA GLY A 175 8.45 -12.42 2.44
C GLY A 175 9.44 -11.29 2.21
N ALA A 176 9.68 -10.86 0.97
CA ALA A 176 10.57 -9.74 0.67
C ALA A 176 9.76 -8.46 0.35
N TYR A 177 9.89 -7.41 1.16
CA TYR A 177 9.27 -6.09 0.94
C TYR A 177 9.49 -5.55 -0.48
N ILE A 178 10.71 -5.73 -1.00
CA ILE A 178 11.09 -5.15 -2.29
C ILE A 178 10.24 -5.67 -3.46
N VAL A 179 9.61 -6.84 -3.36
CA VAL A 179 8.73 -7.38 -4.41
C VAL A 179 7.38 -6.67 -4.46
N GLY A 180 7.07 -5.77 -3.52
CA GLY A 180 6.01 -4.78 -3.68
C GLY A 180 6.28 -3.76 -4.80
N GLU A 181 7.53 -3.55 -5.22
CA GLU A 181 7.88 -2.81 -6.42
C GLU A 181 7.55 -3.65 -7.66
N GLU A 182 6.80 -3.07 -8.62
CA GLU A 182 6.18 -3.82 -9.73
C GLU A 182 7.16 -4.62 -10.59
N THR A 183 8.40 -4.15 -10.79
CA THR A 183 9.40 -4.88 -11.59
C THR A 183 10.14 -5.94 -10.79
N ALA A 184 10.33 -5.74 -9.49
CA ALA A 184 10.87 -6.76 -8.60
C ALA A 184 9.87 -7.92 -8.40
N LEU A 185 8.57 -7.61 -8.36
CA LEU A 185 7.51 -8.62 -8.36
C LEU A 185 7.54 -9.46 -9.64
N ILE A 186 7.71 -8.83 -10.79
CA ILE A 186 7.84 -9.52 -12.09
C ILE A 186 9.07 -10.44 -12.09
N GLU A 187 10.24 -9.98 -11.62
CA GLU A 187 11.43 -10.83 -11.48
C GLU A 187 11.14 -12.06 -10.61
N SER A 188 10.44 -11.87 -9.48
CA SER A 188 10.05 -12.97 -8.60
C SER A 188 9.10 -13.96 -9.26
N LEU A 189 8.13 -13.50 -10.07
CA LEU A 189 7.24 -14.36 -10.85
C LEU A 189 7.99 -15.16 -11.91
N GLU A 190 9.05 -14.60 -12.47
CA GLU A 190 9.90 -15.27 -13.46
C GLU A 190 10.87 -16.29 -12.82
N GLY A 191 10.87 -16.41 -11.48
CA GLY A 191 11.76 -17.31 -10.74
C GLY A 191 13.14 -16.72 -10.44
N GLU A 192 13.32 -15.45 -10.74
CA GLU A 192 14.55 -14.72 -10.48
C GLU A 192 14.54 -14.07 -9.09
N ARG A 193 15.69 -13.57 -8.65
CA ARG A 193 15.75 -12.79 -7.42
C ARG A 193 14.95 -11.49 -7.56
N GLY A 194 14.01 -11.23 -6.65
CA GLY A 194 13.17 -10.04 -6.64
C GLY A 194 13.96 -8.76 -6.49
N MET A 195 14.46 -8.24 -7.60
CA MET A 195 15.22 -6.99 -7.68
C MET A 195 14.64 -6.08 -8.75
N PRO A 196 14.40 -4.78 -8.48
CA PRO A 196 13.85 -3.84 -9.47
C PRO A 196 14.65 -3.79 -10.76
N ARG A 197 13.94 -3.66 -11.89
CA ARG A 197 14.51 -3.38 -13.21
C ARG A 197 14.74 -1.88 -13.41
N LEU A 198 15.64 -1.53 -14.31
CA LEU A 198 15.84 -0.13 -14.70
C LEU A 198 14.67 0.36 -15.59
N LYS A 199 14.15 1.52 -15.28
CA LYS A 199 13.14 2.22 -16.08
C LYS A 199 13.70 3.57 -16.57
N PRO A 200 13.86 3.79 -17.89
CA PRO A 200 13.63 2.88 -19.02
C PRO A 200 14.70 1.79 -19.13
N PRO A 201 14.54 0.71 -19.95
CA PRO A 201 13.42 0.47 -20.87
C PRO A 201 12.31 -0.43 -20.29
N TYR A 202 12.47 -0.96 -19.05
CA TYR A 202 11.61 -2.02 -18.50
C TYR A 202 10.36 -1.46 -17.80
N PHE A 203 9.54 -0.68 -18.51
CA PHE A 203 8.21 -0.35 -18.05
C PHE A 203 7.29 -1.56 -18.25
N PRO A 204 6.56 -2.04 -17.22
CA PRO A 204 5.73 -3.26 -17.32
C PRO A 204 4.74 -3.27 -18.47
N ALA A 205 4.10 -2.13 -18.76
CA ALA A 205 3.15 -2.03 -19.85
C ALA A 205 3.77 -2.34 -21.24
N ALA A 206 5.08 -2.20 -21.39
CA ALA A 206 5.79 -2.50 -22.63
C ALA A 206 6.66 -3.77 -22.54
N LYS A 207 7.37 -3.95 -21.41
CA LYS A 207 8.34 -5.04 -21.17
C LYS A 207 8.21 -5.54 -19.74
N GLY A 208 7.06 -6.13 -19.42
CA GLY A 208 6.74 -6.70 -18.11
C GLY A 208 7.12 -8.17 -17.98
N LEU A 209 6.15 -8.99 -17.54
CA LEU A 209 6.32 -10.42 -17.32
C LEU A 209 6.69 -11.14 -18.63
N TYR A 210 7.79 -11.88 -18.61
CA TYR A 210 8.39 -12.53 -19.78
C TYR A 210 8.62 -11.57 -20.96
N LEU A 211 8.95 -10.31 -20.64
CA LEU A 211 9.13 -9.21 -21.59
C LEU A 211 7.88 -8.86 -22.41
N GLN A 212 6.71 -9.32 -21.97
CA GLN A 212 5.42 -9.04 -22.60
C GLN A 212 4.68 -7.89 -21.89
N PRO A 213 3.75 -7.21 -22.57
CA PRO A 213 2.94 -6.16 -21.97
C PRO A 213 2.18 -6.66 -20.75
N THR A 214 2.39 -6.00 -19.63
CA THR A 214 1.85 -6.42 -18.32
C THR A 214 1.26 -5.23 -17.55
N ILE A 215 0.07 -5.41 -16.99
CA ILE A 215 -0.52 -4.50 -16.03
C ILE A 215 -0.32 -5.06 -14.64
N VAL A 216 0.32 -4.29 -13.77
CA VAL A 216 0.43 -4.61 -12.34
C VAL A 216 -0.50 -3.69 -11.56
N ASN A 217 -1.47 -4.23 -10.84
CA ASN A 217 -2.41 -3.48 -10.01
C ASN A 217 -2.45 -4.01 -8.57
N ASN A 218 -2.65 -3.12 -7.62
CA ASN A 218 -2.82 -3.47 -6.20
C ASN A 218 -4.21 -4.11 -5.95
N VAL A 219 -4.33 -4.87 -4.87
CA VAL A 219 -5.56 -5.56 -4.43
C VAL A 219 -6.74 -4.61 -4.29
N GLU A 220 -6.63 -3.55 -3.46
CA GLU A 220 -7.71 -2.57 -3.28
C GLU A 220 -8.13 -1.92 -4.60
N THR A 221 -7.16 -1.65 -5.49
CA THR A 221 -7.46 -1.07 -6.80
C THR A 221 -8.41 -1.94 -7.60
N LEU A 222 -8.12 -3.23 -7.73
CA LEU A 222 -8.96 -4.14 -8.52
C LEU A 222 -10.28 -4.46 -7.82
N SER A 223 -10.32 -4.50 -6.49
CA SER A 223 -11.56 -4.72 -5.73
C SER A 223 -12.61 -3.61 -5.94
N ASN A 224 -12.23 -2.41 -6.39
CA ASN A 224 -13.16 -1.34 -6.75
C ASN A 224 -13.80 -1.52 -8.12
N VAL A 225 -13.19 -2.29 -9.03
CA VAL A 225 -13.66 -2.39 -10.43
C VAL A 225 -15.07 -2.94 -10.56
N PRO A 226 -15.52 -3.98 -9.82
CA PRO A 226 -16.90 -4.46 -9.88
C PRO A 226 -17.93 -3.36 -9.58
N TRP A 227 -17.71 -2.57 -8.53
CA TRP A 227 -18.61 -1.47 -8.18
C TRP A 227 -18.64 -0.38 -9.27
N ILE A 228 -17.47 -0.02 -9.82
CA ILE A 228 -17.37 0.96 -10.91
C ILE A 228 -18.20 0.53 -12.13
N LEU A 229 -18.26 -0.75 -12.44
CA LEU A 229 -19.02 -1.25 -13.58
C LEU A 229 -20.52 -1.36 -13.30
N LEU A 230 -20.92 -1.60 -12.06
CA LEU A 230 -22.35 -1.66 -11.67
C LEU A 230 -22.97 -0.28 -11.57
N GLU A 231 -22.29 0.67 -10.97
CA GLU A 231 -22.84 1.99 -10.65
C GLU A 231 -22.38 3.08 -11.65
N GLY A 232 -21.34 2.79 -12.42
CA GLY A 232 -20.75 3.70 -13.41
C GLY A 232 -19.50 4.43 -12.92
N GLY A 233 -18.58 4.69 -13.86
CA GLY A 233 -17.33 5.40 -13.56
C GLY A 233 -17.56 6.81 -13.01
N GLN A 234 -18.56 7.53 -13.49
CA GLN A 234 -18.89 8.87 -13.01
C GLN A 234 -19.41 8.83 -11.57
N ALA A 235 -20.22 7.84 -11.21
CA ALA A 235 -20.72 7.70 -9.85
C ALA A 235 -19.54 7.47 -8.85
N PHE A 236 -18.54 6.67 -9.23
CA PHE A 236 -17.33 6.51 -8.41
C PHE A 236 -16.53 7.81 -8.32
N HIS A 237 -16.34 8.51 -9.43
CA HIS A 237 -15.65 9.80 -9.46
C HIS A 237 -16.24 10.79 -8.46
N ASP A 238 -17.56 10.87 -8.39
CA ASP A 238 -18.30 11.85 -7.59
C ASP A 238 -18.33 11.55 -6.08
N LEU A 239 -17.86 10.37 -5.64
CA LEU A 239 -17.75 10.02 -4.23
C LEU A 239 -16.60 10.71 -3.48
N GLY A 240 -15.60 11.22 -4.22
CA GLY A 240 -14.49 11.98 -3.67
C GLY A 240 -14.50 13.43 -4.16
N VAL A 241 -13.29 13.98 -4.29
CA VAL A 241 -13.08 15.29 -4.93
C VAL A 241 -12.45 15.09 -6.32
N PRO A 242 -12.56 16.06 -7.26
CA PRO A 242 -12.02 15.88 -8.62
C PRO A 242 -10.54 15.53 -8.72
N THR A 243 -9.76 15.90 -7.71
CA THR A 243 -8.32 15.62 -7.63
C THR A 243 -7.97 14.31 -6.95
N SER A 244 -8.94 13.69 -6.26
CA SER A 244 -8.80 12.41 -5.55
C SER A 244 -10.17 11.73 -5.46
N THR A 245 -10.48 10.95 -6.48
CA THR A 245 -11.82 10.39 -6.69
C THR A 245 -12.09 9.15 -5.87
N GLY A 246 -13.37 8.92 -5.58
CA GLY A 246 -13.86 7.69 -5.00
C GLY A 246 -13.56 7.51 -3.51
N MET A 247 -13.86 6.30 -3.06
CA MET A 247 -13.56 5.85 -1.70
C MET A 247 -12.14 5.29 -1.63
N ARG A 248 -11.56 5.27 -0.43
CA ARG A 248 -10.26 4.66 -0.17
C ARG A 248 -10.19 4.12 1.25
N MET A 249 -9.49 2.99 1.41
CA MET A 249 -9.20 2.42 2.72
C MET A 249 -7.98 3.07 3.34
N PHE A 250 -8.09 3.40 4.63
CA PHE A 250 -6.98 3.89 5.46
C PHE A 250 -6.80 2.98 6.66
N ALA A 251 -5.58 2.44 6.82
CA ALA A 251 -5.17 1.66 7.98
C ALA A 251 -4.64 2.61 9.06
N VAL A 252 -5.39 2.83 10.12
CA VAL A 252 -5.04 3.73 11.22
C VAL A 252 -4.53 2.92 12.41
N SER A 253 -3.35 3.27 12.91
CA SER A 253 -2.69 2.57 14.01
C SER A 253 -1.81 3.51 14.85
N GLY A 254 -1.04 2.95 15.78
CA GLY A 254 -0.24 3.71 16.73
C GLY A 254 -1.05 4.13 17.94
N HIS A 255 -0.86 5.36 18.41
CA HIS A 255 -1.45 5.86 19.65
C HIS A 255 -2.86 6.44 19.47
N VAL A 256 -3.76 5.70 18.82
CA VAL A 256 -5.20 5.97 18.77
C VAL A 256 -5.97 5.00 19.66
N LYS A 257 -7.15 5.38 20.14
CA LYS A 257 -7.96 4.52 21.01
C LYS A 257 -8.51 3.31 20.27
N THR A 258 -8.88 3.49 19.00
CA THR A 258 -9.49 2.46 18.15
C THR A 258 -8.69 2.29 16.85
N PRO A 259 -7.61 1.50 16.84
CA PRO A 259 -6.92 1.14 15.61
C PRO A 259 -7.84 0.34 14.68
N GLY A 260 -7.78 0.60 13.37
CA GLY A 260 -8.63 -0.10 12.42
C GLY A 260 -8.37 0.29 10.96
N VAL A 261 -9.16 -0.30 10.08
CA VAL A 261 -9.21 0.10 8.66
C VAL A 261 -10.55 0.75 8.39
N PHE A 262 -10.51 1.93 7.80
CA PHE A 262 -11.67 2.77 7.54
C PHE A 262 -11.74 3.10 6.05
N GLU A 263 -12.89 2.82 5.43
CA GLU A 263 -13.19 3.23 4.07
C GLU A 263 -13.87 4.60 4.09
N VAL A 264 -13.23 5.60 3.46
CA VAL A 264 -13.71 6.98 3.51
C VAL A 264 -13.61 7.68 2.14
N PRO A 265 -14.45 8.69 1.87
CA PRO A 265 -14.35 9.49 0.66
C PRO A 265 -13.09 10.34 0.68
N GLN A 266 -12.29 10.26 -0.41
CA GLN A 266 -11.06 11.01 -0.53
C GLN A 266 -11.32 12.51 -0.67
N GLY A 267 -10.48 13.33 -0.05
CA GLY A 267 -10.55 14.78 -0.10
C GLY A 267 -11.69 15.42 0.71
N VAL A 268 -12.68 14.63 1.13
CA VAL A 268 -13.76 15.06 2.04
C VAL A 268 -13.37 14.83 3.49
N THR A 269 -12.74 13.69 3.76
CA THR A 269 -12.26 13.31 5.10
C THR A 269 -10.89 13.94 5.36
N THR A 270 -10.65 14.43 6.59
CA THR A 270 -9.35 14.96 7.04
C THR A 270 -8.63 13.96 7.95
N PHE A 271 -7.32 14.17 8.17
CA PHE A 271 -6.59 13.37 9.16
C PHE A 271 -7.19 13.52 10.56
N ARG A 272 -7.61 14.74 10.97
CA ARG A 272 -8.27 14.98 12.26
C ARG A 272 -9.51 14.11 12.42
N MET A 273 -10.36 14.03 11.40
CA MET A 273 -11.56 13.18 11.45
C MET A 273 -11.20 11.73 11.71
N LEU A 274 -10.20 11.19 11.00
CA LEU A 274 -9.75 9.80 11.20
C LEU A 274 -9.15 9.55 12.60
N PHE A 275 -8.52 10.55 13.21
CA PHE A 275 -7.92 10.35 14.54
C PHE A 275 -8.92 10.51 15.67
N GLU A 276 -9.79 11.52 15.59
CA GLU A 276 -10.56 12.02 16.73
C GLU A 276 -12.01 11.55 16.72
N ALA A 277 -12.63 11.33 15.57
CA ALA A 277 -14.02 10.94 15.51
C ALA A 277 -14.27 9.57 16.16
N PRO A 278 -15.33 9.43 16.98
CA PRO A 278 -15.63 8.20 17.71
C PRO A 278 -15.85 6.99 16.81
N GLU A 279 -16.37 7.20 15.62
CA GLU A 279 -16.60 6.18 14.58
C GLU A 279 -15.30 5.68 13.91
N TYR A 280 -14.19 6.40 14.10
CA TYR A 280 -12.86 6.07 13.58
C TYR A 280 -11.86 5.82 14.71
N GLY A 281 -10.76 6.57 14.77
CA GLY A 281 -9.70 6.40 15.76
C GLY A 281 -10.09 6.71 17.22
N GLY A 282 -11.18 7.46 17.43
CA GLY A 282 -11.75 7.74 18.76
C GLY A 282 -10.90 8.65 19.64
N GLY A 283 -9.87 9.29 19.10
CA GLY A 283 -8.94 10.18 19.79
C GLY A 283 -7.60 9.53 20.14
N ILE A 284 -6.67 10.36 20.57
CA ILE A 284 -5.34 9.90 21.01
C ILE A 284 -5.49 9.10 22.31
N SER A 285 -4.77 7.98 22.40
CA SER A 285 -4.77 7.10 23.58
C SER A 285 -4.36 7.86 24.86
N ASP A 286 -4.90 7.47 25.99
CA ASP A 286 -4.59 8.04 27.31
C ASP A 286 -4.82 9.55 27.45
N GLY A 287 -5.57 10.19 26.52
CA GLY A 287 -5.78 11.65 26.51
C GLY A 287 -4.52 12.46 26.28
N ARG A 288 -3.53 11.87 25.63
CA ARG A 288 -2.23 12.49 25.31
C ARG A 288 -2.34 13.46 24.11
N GLN A 289 -1.27 14.21 23.88
CA GLN A 289 -1.17 15.13 22.73
C GLN A 289 -0.54 14.42 21.53
N LEU A 290 -0.96 14.82 20.33
CA LEU A 290 -0.31 14.40 19.08
C LEU A 290 1.08 15.01 19.00
N LYS A 291 2.11 14.20 18.76
CA LYS A 291 3.48 14.65 18.47
C LYS A 291 3.77 14.65 16.97
N ALA A 292 3.50 13.54 16.33
CA ALA A 292 3.71 13.35 14.90
C ALA A 292 2.79 12.24 14.38
N PHE A 293 2.64 12.14 13.07
CA PHE A 293 2.02 10.97 12.43
C PHE A 293 2.63 10.71 11.05
N ILE A 294 2.60 9.45 10.66
CA ILE A 294 2.98 9.00 9.32
C ILE A 294 1.70 8.98 8.49
N PRO A 295 1.59 9.73 7.38
CA PRO A 295 0.32 9.86 6.66
C PRO A 295 0.07 8.80 5.58
N GLY A 296 1.09 8.00 5.18
CA GLY A 296 0.98 7.13 4.03
C GLY A 296 1.86 5.89 4.02
N GLY A 297 2.18 5.34 5.20
CA GLY A 297 3.12 4.24 5.38
C GLY A 297 4.53 4.72 5.72
N ALA A 298 5.38 3.83 6.20
CA ALA A 298 6.73 4.14 6.70
C ALA A 298 7.62 4.89 5.69
N SER A 299 7.34 4.75 4.40
CA SER A 299 8.02 5.46 3.30
C SER A 299 7.70 6.96 3.23
N ALA A 300 6.59 7.41 3.86
CA ALA A 300 6.14 8.79 3.77
C ALA A 300 6.90 9.70 4.73
N PRO A 301 7.25 10.94 4.33
CA PRO A 301 7.64 11.98 5.27
C PRO A 301 6.58 12.20 6.34
N TRP A 302 7.00 12.46 7.58
CA TRP A 302 6.08 12.60 8.70
C TRP A 302 5.38 13.95 8.70
N PHE A 303 4.15 13.95 9.20
CA PHE A 303 3.35 15.13 9.50
C PHE A 303 3.24 15.39 11.00
N PHE A 304 2.82 16.61 11.35
CA PHE A 304 2.75 17.10 12.72
C PHE A 304 1.38 17.74 12.98
N ALA A 305 1.16 18.27 14.17
CA ALA A 305 -0.14 18.81 14.59
C ALA A 305 -0.74 19.84 13.62
N GLU A 306 0.09 20.64 12.97
CA GLU A 306 -0.34 21.63 11.97
C GLU A 306 -0.92 21.05 10.67
N HIS A 307 -0.75 19.73 10.45
CA HIS A 307 -1.20 19.03 9.23
C HIS A 307 -2.50 18.24 9.43
N VAL A 308 -3.04 18.17 10.66
CA VAL A 308 -4.19 17.28 10.95
C VAL A 308 -5.47 17.67 10.22
N ASP A 309 -5.62 18.96 9.87
CA ASP A 309 -6.80 19.46 9.17
C ASP A 309 -6.68 19.37 7.63
N LEU A 310 -5.54 18.84 7.12
CA LEU A 310 -5.41 18.58 5.69
C LEU A 310 -6.40 17.48 5.28
N PRO A 311 -7.11 17.66 4.16
CA PRO A 311 -7.94 16.61 3.59
C PRO A 311 -7.06 15.46 3.06
N LEU A 312 -7.63 14.26 3.05
CA LEU A 312 -7.01 13.06 2.47
C LEU A 312 -7.06 13.13 0.93
N ASP A 313 -6.46 14.15 0.39
CA ASP A 313 -6.38 14.50 -1.03
C ASP A 313 -4.93 14.47 -1.49
N LYS A 314 -4.65 13.70 -2.55
CA LYS A 314 -3.27 13.50 -3.00
C LYS A 314 -2.52 14.80 -3.31
N PRO A 315 -3.03 15.73 -4.14
CA PRO A 315 -2.33 16.98 -4.44
C PRO A 315 -2.09 17.85 -3.22
N THR A 316 -3.02 17.87 -2.26
CA THR A 316 -2.88 18.65 -1.02
C THR A 316 -1.79 18.09 -0.15
N VAL A 317 -1.75 16.78 0.04
CA VAL A 317 -0.73 16.09 0.84
C VAL A 317 0.65 16.16 0.17
N ASP A 318 0.71 15.99 -1.15
CA ASP A 318 1.96 16.13 -1.92
C ASP A 318 2.53 17.56 -1.78
N LYS A 319 1.69 18.59 -1.88
CA LYS A 319 2.09 20.01 -1.70
C LYS A 319 2.55 20.31 -0.27
N ALA A 320 1.98 19.62 0.71
CA ALA A 320 2.39 19.76 2.12
C ALA A 320 3.70 19.02 2.44
N GLY A 321 4.29 18.33 1.47
CA GLY A 321 5.62 17.70 1.61
C GLY A 321 5.59 16.22 2.01
N SER A 322 4.47 15.51 1.79
CA SER A 322 4.35 14.08 2.06
C SER A 322 3.48 13.37 1.03
N MET A 323 3.00 12.16 1.31
CA MET A 323 2.14 11.38 0.42
C MET A 323 1.10 10.58 1.20
N LEU A 324 -0.05 10.31 0.56
CA LEU A 324 -1.03 9.34 1.07
C LEU A 324 -0.55 7.89 0.95
N GLY A 325 0.46 7.64 0.13
CA GLY A 325 1.17 6.37 0.01
C GLY A 325 0.24 5.17 -0.09
N SER A 326 0.44 4.17 0.78
CA SER A 326 -0.38 2.96 0.88
C SER A 326 -1.69 3.15 1.68
N GLY A 327 -1.94 4.35 2.22
CA GLY A 327 -3.07 4.61 3.11
C GLY A 327 -2.85 4.18 4.56
N ALA A 328 -1.62 3.88 4.95
CA ALA A 328 -1.29 3.56 6.33
C ALA A 328 -0.99 4.82 7.13
N ILE A 329 -1.72 5.03 8.22
CA ILE A 329 -1.56 6.16 9.11
C ILE A 329 -1.11 5.65 10.47
N VAL A 330 0.06 6.12 10.94
CA VAL A 330 0.60 5.73 12.25
C VAL A 330 0.72 6.97 13.13
N VAL A 331 -0.06 7.00 14.19
CA VAL A 331 -0.14 8.14 15.12
C VAL A 331 0.85 7.97 16.26
N MET A 332 1.60 9.03 16.57
CA MET A 332 2.59 9.08 17.63
C MET A 332 2.25 10.17 18.65
N ASP A 333 2.13 9.79 19.93
CA ASP A 333 1.87 10.71 21.03
C ASP A 333 3.13 11.45 21.51
N ASP A 334 2.94 12.40 22.40
CA ASP A 334 3.98 13.27 22.96
C ASP A 334 5.06 12.56 23.78
N ARG A 335 4.87 11.27 24.11
CA ARG A 335 5.87 10.43 24.78
C ARG A 335 6.79 9.70 23.81
N THR A 336 6.48 9.71 22.50
CA THR A 336 7.25 8.95 21.51
C THR A 336 8.68 9.48 21.39
N ASP A 337 9.66 8.61 21.56
CA ASP A 337 11.08 8.87 21.28
C ASP A 337 11.31 8.84 19.75
N MET A 338 11.60 10.00 19.16
CA MET A 338 11.76 10.14 17.72
C MET A 338 13.01 9.43 17.19
N VAL A 339 14.09 9.34 17.97
CA VAL A 339 15.30 8.62 17.57
C VAL A 339 15.01 7.12 17.47
N ALA A 340 14.29 6.57 18.45
CA ALA A 340 13.88 5.18 18.45
C ALA A 340 12.88 4.86 17.32
N ALA A 341 11.92 5.76 17.06
CA ALA A 341 10.97 5.62 15.96
C ALA A 341 11.68 5.62 14.59
N CYS A 342 12.62 6.56 14.37
CA CYS A 342 13.45 6.58 13.17
C CYS A 342 14.25 5.29 13.00
N TRP A 343 14.93 4.86 14.06
CA TRP A 343 15.74 3.64 14.00
C TRP A 343 14.93 2.42 13.59
N ARG A 344 13.72 2.23 14.13
CA ARG A 344 12.86 1.10 13.77
C ARG A 344 12.54 1.05 12.29
N ILE A 345 12.18 2.20 11.71
CA ILE A 345 11.84 2.30 10.29
C ILE A 345 13.10 2.11 9.43
N VAL A 346 14.19 2.77 9.77
CA VAL A 346 15.44 2.66 9.01
C VAL A 346 16.01 1.25 9.07
N ARG A 347 15.93 0.58 10.22
CA ARG A 347 16.31 -0.84 10.38
C ARG A 347 15.52 -1.74 9.44
N PHE A 348 14.21 -1.50 9.31
CA PHE A 348 13.37 -2.22 8.36
C PHE A 348 13.88 -2.03 6.93
N PHE A 349 14.10 -0.80 6.47
CA PHE A 349 14.58 -0.54 5.12
C PHE A 349 15.99 -1.06 4.87
N ALA A 350 16.87 -1.03 5.87
CA ALA A 350 18.20 -1.61 5.77
C ALA A 350 18.15 -3.13 5.58
N HIS A 351 17.27 -3.80 6.32
CA HIS A 351 17.03 -5.25 6.20
C HIS A 351 16.41 -5.62 4.83
N GLU A 352 15.45 -4.83 4.37
CA GLU A 352 14.68 -5.09 3.14
C GLU A 352 15.37 -4.58 1.86
N SER A 353 16.51 -3.92 1.97
CA SER A 353 17.30 -3.52 0.80
C SER A 353 17.70 -4.75 -0.01
N CYS A 354 17.31 -4.80 -1.30
CA CYS A 354 17.68 -5.92 -2.19
C CYS A 354 19.18 -6.00 -2.50
N GLY A 355 19.96 -4.95 -2.15
CA GLY A 355 21.40 -4.87 -2.35
C GLY A 355 21.83 -4.52 -3.78
N LYS A 356 20.92 -4.25 -4.72
CA LYS A 356 21.26 -4.03 -6.14
C LYS A 356 22.07 -2.75 -6.37
N CYS A 357 21.71 -1.65 -5.70
CA CYS A 357 22.42 -0.36 -5.89
C CYS A 357 23.14 0.09 -4.62
N THR A 358 24.38 0.57 -4.78
CA THR A 358 25.29 0.92 -3.68
C THR A 358 24.73 1.97 -2.71
N PRO A 359 24.13 3.10 -3.16
CA PRO A 359 23.65 4.11 -2.23
C PRO A 359 22.60 3.59 -1.25
N CYS A 360 21.70 2.69 -1.70
CA CYS A 360 20.72 2.02 -0.85
C CYS A 360 21.39 0.97 0.06
N ARG A 361 22.12 0.01 -0.51
CA ARG A 361 22.73 -1.11 0.22
C ARG A 361 23.64 -0.65 1.37
N GLU A 362 24.55 0.26 1.08
CA GLU A 362 25.49 0.75 2.07
C GLU A 362 24.88 1.86 2.94
N GLY A 363 24.22 2.82 2.30
CA GLY A 363 23.70 4.00 2.99
C GLY A 363 22.64 3.66 4.04
N THR A 364 21.66 2.79 3.73
CA THR A 364 20.63 2.41 4.72
C THR A 364 21.26 1.68 5.93
N THR A 365 22.29 0.84 5.69
CA THR A 365 23.04 0.18 6.75
C THR A 365 23.81 1.19 7.62
N TRP A 366 24.39 2.23 7.02
CA TRP A 366 25.09 3.27 7.78
C TRP A 366 24.11 4.10 8.61
N LEU A 367 22.98 4.50 8.03
CA LEU A 367 21.92 5.22 8.76
C LEU A 367 21.44 4.40 9.98
N GLU A 368 21.17 3.12 9.79
CA GLU A 368 20.75 2.21 10.87
C GLU A 368 21.81 2.16 11.99
N ARG A 369 23.07 1.98 11.66
CA ARG A 369 24.17 1.88 12.62
C ARG A 369 24.39 3.18 13.38
N ILE A 370 24.25 4.33 12.76
CA ILE A 370 24.39 5.63 13.44
C ILE A 370 23.26 5.81 14.45
N LEU A 371 22.00 5.57 14.04
CA LEU A 371 20.85 5.65 14.94
C LEU A 371 20.95 4.62 16.09
N LYS A 372 21.40 3.40 15.79
CA LYS A 372 21.60 2.36 16.80
C LYS A 372 22.65 2.76 17.85
N ARG A 373 23.77 3.30 17.39
CA ARG A 373 24.85 3.81 18.27
C ARG A 373 24.36 4.91 19.20
N MET A 374 23.52 5.86 18.70
CA MET A 374 22.90 6.86 19.56
C MET A 374 22.04 6.22 20.63
N LEU A 375 21.19 5.26 20.25
CA LEU A 375 20.30 4.53 21.18
C LEU A 375 21.05 3.71 22.23
N ASP A 376 22.24 3.22 21.91
CA ASP A 376 23.10 2.46 22.83
C ASP A 376 23.89 3.35 23.80
N GLY A 377 23.85 4.66 23.59
CA GLY A 377 24.55 5.63 24.42
C GLY A 377 25.97 5.97 23.95
N ASP A 378 26.36 5.46 22.78
CA ASP A 378 27.68 5.63 22.18
C ASP A 378 27.68 6.69 21.06
N GLY A 379 26.72 7.63 21.10
CA GLY A 379 26.57 8.72 20.12
C GLY A 379 27.81 9.60 20.03
N ARG A 380 28.15 10.04 18.81
CA ARG A 380 29.30 10.88 18.52
C ARG A 380 28.85 12.31 18.19
N PRO A 381 29.68 13.33 18.45
CA PRO A 381 29.33 14.73 18.22
C PRO A 381 28.89 15.07 16.79
N ASP A 382 29.38 14.35 15.80
CA ASP A 382 29.10 14.54 14.38
C ASP A 382 27.99 13.62 13.83
N ASP A 383 27.39 12.77 14.65
CA ASP A 383 26.42 11.76 14.19
C ASP A 383 25.18 12.37 13.51
N VAL A 384 24.65 13.47 14.03
CA VAL A 384 23.47 14.13 13.42
C VAL A 384 23.83 14.69 12.04
N ALA A 385 24.99 15.32 11.91
CA ALA A 385 25.47 15.83 10.64
C ALA A 385 25.73 14.69 9.64
N THR A 386 26.33 13.60 10.11
CA THR A 386 26.63 12.40 9.29
C THR A 386 25.34 11.71 8.83
N LEU A 387 24.31 11.62 9.69
CA LEU A 387 22.98 11.13 9.27
C LEU A 387 22.41 11.91 8.09
N MET A 388 22.50 13.24 8.15
CA MET A 388 21.98 14.09 7.10
C MET A 388 22.80 14.01 5.82
N ASP A 389 24.13 13.91 5.91
CA ASP A 389 25.05 13.77 4.77
C ASP A 389 24.84 12.43 4.03
N VAL A 390 24.75 11.31 4.77
CA VAL A 390 24.42 10.00 4.19
C VAL A 390 23.01 10.02 3.56
N SER A 391 22.05 10.66 4.20
CA SER A 391 20.69 10.82 3.67
C SER A 391 20.70 11.61 2.35
N ASP A 392 21.48 12.68 2.25
CA ASP A 392 21.63 13.47 1.02
C ASP A 392 22.28 12.66 -0.11
N SER A 393 23.23 11.79 0.21
CA SER A 393 23.87 10.89 -0.76
C SER A 393 22.88 9.88 -1.38
N ILE A 394 21.84 9.47 -0.63
CA ILE A 394 20.77 8.56 -1.09
C ILE A 394 19.67 9.33 -1.83
N SER A 395 19.26 10.48 -1.27
CA SER A 395 18.16 11.32 -1.76
C SER A 395 18.60 12.78 -1.80
N PRO A 396 19.24 13.24 -2.90
CA PRO A 396 19.82 14.56 -2.99
C PRO A 396 18.86 15.72 -2.70
N GLY A 397 19.29 16.62 -1.81
CA GLY A 397 18.51 17.75 -1.31
C GLY A 397 17.53 17.38 -0.22
N ILE A 398 17.36 16.08 0.08
CA ILE A 398 16.41 15.57 1.09
C ILE A 398 15.06 16.33 0.99
N ALA A 399 14.56 16.47 -0.23
CA ALA A 399 13.38 17.23 -0.57
C ALA A 399 12.19 16.32 -0.91
N TRP A 400 11.00 16.88 -0.94
CA TRP A 400 9.80 16.22 -1.45
C TRP A 400 9.30 16.97 -2.71
N PRO A 401 8.94 16.28 -3.80
CA PRO A 401 9.15 14.84 -4.02
C PRO A 401 10.63 14.46 -4.02
N PRO A 402 10.98 13.22 -3.62
CA PRO A 402 12.36 12.84 -3.45
C PRO A 402 13.09 12.75 -4.80
N ARG A 403 14.31 13.25 -4.83
CA ARG A 403 15.30 12.88 -5.84
C ARG A 403 15.98 11.59 -5.39
N GLN A 404 16.37 10.73 -6.32
CA GLN A 404 16.97 9.46 -5.96
C GLN A 404 18.22 9.17 -6.77
N THR A 405 19.22 8.62 -6.10
CA THR A 405 20.44 8.02 -6.70
C THR A 405 20.31 6.50 -6.81
N THR A 406 19.16 5.96 -6.38
CA THR A 406 18.85 4.54 -6.30
C THR A 406 17.95 4.11 -7.44
N ILE A 407 17.93 2.81 -7.78
CA ILE A 407 17.12 2.25 -8.88
C ILE A 407 15.63 2.34 -8.57
N CYS A 408 15.23 2.16 -7.31
CA CYS A 408 13.85 2.24 -6.85
C CYS A 408 13.71 3.21 -5.67
N PRO A 409 12.47 3.56 -5.26
CA PRO A 409 12.23 4.51 -4.18
C PRO A 409 12.58 4.01 -2.76
N LEU A 410 13.01 2.75 -2.54
CA LEU A 410 13.34 2.24 -1.21
C LEU A 410 14.42 3.09 -0.52
N GLY A 411 15.44 3.54 -1.23
CA GLY A 411 16.47 4.41 -0.67
C GLY A 411 15.90 5.72 -0.10
N PRO A 412 15.21 6.54 -0.92
CA PRO A 412 14.50 7.73 -0.44
C PRO A 412 13.51 7.45 0.69
N SER A 413 12.82 6.31 0.66
CA SER A 413 11.90 5.90 1.72
C SER A 413 12.59 5.74 3.07
N ALA A 414 13.81 5.21 3.09
CA ALA A 414 14.62 5.12 4.31
C ALA A 414 15.08 6.48 4.85
N VAL A 415 15.20 7.47 3.97
CA VAL A 415 15.60 8.85 4.33
C VAL A 415 14.44 9.65 4.92
N SER A 416 13.20 9.40 4.47
CA SER A 416 12.01 10.17 4.86
C SER A 416 11.80 10.32 6.36
N PRO A 417 11.87 9.26 7.21
CA PRO A 417 11.71 9.37 8.66
C PRO A 417 12.84 10.21 9.31
N ILE A 418 14.07 10.03 8.85
CA ILE A 418 15.24 10.77 9.37
C ILE A 418 15.06 12.26 9.08
N ALA A 419 14.81 12.61 7.82
CA ALA A 419 14.63 13.99 7.39
C ALA A 419 13.52 14.69 8.18
N SER A 420 12.40 14.00 8.37
CA SER A 420 11.25 14.54 9.12
C SER A 420 11.58 14.76 10.58
N ALA A 421 12.14 13.74 11.26
CA ALA A 421 12.40 13.77 12.68
C ALA A 421 13.56 14.70 13.05
N VAL A 422 14.69 14.63 12.34
CA VAL A 422 15.87 15.49 12.64
C VAL A 422 15.55 16.97 12.44
N ARG A 423 14.78 17.31 11.40
CA ARG A 423 14.39 18.71 11.16
C ARG A 423 13.41 19.27 12.18
N ARG A 424 12.55 18.42 12.72
CA ARG A 424 11.47 18.85 13.64
C ARG A 424 11.85 18.74 15.10
N PHE A 425 12.67 17.75 15.47
CA PHE A 425 13.07 17.42 16.83
C PHE A 425 14.59 17.29 16.97
N PRO A 426 15.39 18.26 16.47
CA PRO A 426 16.85 18.16 16.53
C PRO A 426 17.37 18.00 17.95
N GLU A 427 16.69 18.58 18.94
CA GLU A 427 17.03 18.52 20.36
C GLU A 427 17.00 17.09 20.92
N GLU A 428 16.13 16.20 20.43
CA GLU A 428 16.10 14.81 20.87
C GLU A 428 17.33 14.05 20.40
N PHE A 429 17.77 14.27 19.16
CA PHE A 429 18.99 13.67 18.60
C PHE A 429 20.25 14.20 19.29
N GLU A 430 20.35 15.51 19.48
CA GLU A 430 21.45 16.13 20.20
C GLU A 430 21.50 15.70 21.67
N HIS A 431 20.36 15.47 22.31
CA HIS A 431 20.31 14.97 23.69
C HIS A 431 20.91 13.57 23.79
N TYR A 432 20.59 12.69 22.83
CA TYR A 432 21.22 11.36 22.76
C TYR A 432 22.73 11.44 22.57
N VAL A 433 23.21 12.30 21.68
CA VAL A 433 24.66 12.52 21.47
C VAL A 433 25.35 12.99 22.74
N ARG A 434 24.71 13.90 23.52
CA ARG A 434 25.31 14.46 24.72
C ARG A 434 25.18 13.58 25.96
N HIS A 435 24.09 12.84 26.09
CA HIS A 435 23.70 12.18 27.34
C HIS A 435 23.52 10.66 27.22
N GLY A 436 23.55 10.10 26.01
CA GLY A 436 23.41 8.66 25.75
C GLY A 436 22.04 8.06 26.11
N ARG A 437 21.01 8.92 26.33
CA ARG A 437 19.67 8.49 26.75
C ARG A 437 18.59 9.41 26.17
N PRO A 438 17.30 8.98 26.16
CA PRO A 438 16.21 9.87 25.76
C PRO A 438 16.05 11.04 26.72
N MET A 439 15.40 12.11 26.23
CA MET A 439 14.92 13.20 27.10
C MET A 439 13.91 12.67 28.12
N ASP A 440 13.84 13.34 29.28
CA ASP A 440 12.92 12.93 30.35
C ASP A 440 11.45 13.00 29.85
N GLY A 441 10.66 11.98 30.19
CA GLY A 441 9.27 11.83 29.75
C GLY A 441 9.07 11.09 28.43
N LEU A 442 10.11 10.96 27.59
CA LEU A 442 10.03 10.14 26.41
C LEU A 442 10.16 8.64 26.73
N ARG A 443 9.43 7.83 25.98
CA ARG A 443 9.45 6.38 26.14
C ARG A 443 9.94 5.73 24.87
N ARG A 444 10.99 4.94 25.00
CA ARG A 444 11.25 3.88 24.05
C ARG A 444 10.13 2.86 24.23
N HIS A 445 9.33 2.58 23.22
CA HIS A 445 8.54 1.35 23.24
C HIS A 445 9.51 0.20 23.53
N PRO A 446 9.17 -0.72 24.45
CA PRO A 446 10.06 -1.82 24.77
C PRO A 446 10.45 -2.48 23.43
N ILE A 447 11.72 -2.38 23.09
CA ILE A 447 12.33 -3.24 22.09
C ILE A 447 12.31 -4.57 22.83
N HIS A 448 11.28 -5.38 22.64
CA HIS A 448 11.34 -6.77 23.01
C HIS A 448 12.47 -7.33 22.15
N GLY A 449 13.67 -7.23 22.72
CA GLY A 449 14.87 -7.55 22.05
C GLY A 449 15.22 -8.97 22.36
N THR A 450 14.89 -9.84 21.57
CA THR A 450 15.75 -10.94 21.16
C THR A 450 15.31 -11.26 19.75
N THR A 451 16.23 -11.66 18.91
CA THR A 451 16.04 -12.03 17.51
C THR A 451 14.96 -13.11 17.25
N ALA A 452 14.14 -13.44 18.26
CA ALA A 452 13.05 -14.41 18.19
C ALA A 452 11.65 -13.77 18.02
N ASP A 453 11.49 -12.44 18.17
CA ASP A 453 10.17 -11.78 18.15
C ASP A 453 9.90 -11.00 16.84
N VAL A 454 10.62 -11.30 15.78
CA VAL A 454 10.42 -10.77 14.43
C VAL A 454 10.17 -11.94 13.48
N VAL A 455 9.01 -12.58 13.64
CA VAL A 455 8.36 -13.40 12.61
C VAL A 455 6.93 -12.91 12.41
#